data_491c30729ea6dc77f7ed653aacd1874b
#
_entry.id   491c30729ea6dc77f7ed653aacd1874b
#
_cell.length_a   1.000
_cell.length_b   1.000
_cell.length_c   1.000
_cell.angle_alpha   90.00
_cell.angle_beta   90.00
_cell.angle_gamma   90.00
#
_symmetry.space_group_name_H-M   'P 1'
#
loop_
_entity.id
_entity.type
_entity.pdbx_description
1 polymer ?
#
loop_
_entity_poly.entity_id
_entity_poly.type
_entity_poly.pdbx_seq_one_letter_code
_entity_poly.pdbx_strand_id
1 'polypeptide(L)'
;MAETFCTVINCMDGRTQLPVIRYLHSRFGVEYVDTITEPGPDGILTRQDDPVVVESICRRVAISRDKHGSRAVAIVGHAHCAGNPVSPEQHYQQILRAMKFLQQKFPEMAVIGLWLDDHWNIKEIGSEKEGEARERLNAM
;
A
#
# COMPACT_ATOMS: atom_id res chain seq x y z
N MET A 1 23.70 -7.15 12.98
CA MET A 1 23.04 -6.81 11.72
C MET A 1 21.85 -5.90 11.97
N ALA A 2 21.64 -4.95 11.09
CA ALA A 2 20.52 -4.05 11.24
C ALA A 2 19.21 -4.79 11.00
N GLU A 3 18.20 -4.46 11.79
CA GLU A 3 16.83 -4.92 11.55
C GLU A 3 16.29 -4.31 10.27
N THR A 4 15.50 -5.07 9.52
CA THR A 4 14.94 -4.62 8.24
C THR A 4 13.42 -4.48 8.33
N PHE A 5 12.91 -3.39 7.78
CA PHE A 5 11.50 -3.00 7.86
C PHE A 5 10.96 -2.59 6.49
N CYS A 6 9.67 -2.76 6.31
CA CYS A 6 8.89 -2.03 5.31
C CYS A 6 7.60 -1.52 5.97
N THR A 7 6.88 -0.69 5.24
CA THR A 7 5.63 -0.08 5.72
C THR A 7 4.46 -0.61 4.91
N VAL A 8 3.32 -0.83 5.55
CA VAL A 8 2.07 -1.10 4.83
C VAL A 8 0.95 -0.22 5.39
N ILE A 9 0.16 0.31 4.47
CA ILE A 9 -1.10 0.98 4.78
C ILE A 9 -2.20 0.00 4.41
N ASN A 10 -2.74 -0.68 5.42
CA ASN A 10 -3.67 -1.78 5.27
C ASN A 10 -5.05 -1.40 5.81
N CYS A 11 -6.07 -2.12 5.37
CA CYS A 11 -7.35 -2.04 6.04
C CYS A 11 -7.24 -2.60 7.46
N MET A 12 -8.03 -2.07 8.37
CA MET A 12 -8.11 -2.60 9.73
C MET A 12 -8.77 -3.99 9.78
N ASP A 13 -9.37 -4.45 8.71
CA ASP A 13 -10.03 -5.75 8.62
C ASP A 13 -9.04 -6.86 9.01
N GLY A 14 -9.40 -7.64 10.03
CA GLY A 14 -8.53 -8.71 10.55
C GLY A 14 -8.18 -9.79 9.54
N ARG A 15 -9.00 -9.97 8.50
CA ARG A 15 -8.77 -11.00 7.48
C ARG A 15 -7.61 -10.66 6.55
N THR A 16 -7.26 -9.38 6.44
CA THR A 16 -6.18 -8.92 5.57
C THR A 16 -4.82 -8.97 6.23
N GLN A 17 -4.74 -9.09 7.54
CA GLN A 17 -3.49 -8.87 8.28
C GLN A 17 -2.42 -9.91 7.96
N LEU A 18 -2.68 -11.18 8.26
CA LEU A 18 -1.69 -12.23 8.04
C LEU A 18 -1.29 -12.40 6.57
N PRO A 19 -2.24 -12.45 5.61
CA PRO A 19 -1.84 -12.57 4.19
C PRO A 19 -0.92 -11.45 3.73
N VAL A 20 -1.22 -10.21 4.10
CA VAL A 20 -0.45 -9.04 3.70
C VAL A 20 0.95 -9.06 4.34
N ILE A 21 1.03 -9.34 5.63
CA ILE A 21 2.32 -9.39 6.33
C ILE A 21 3.22 -10.48 5.71
N ARG A 22 2.67 -11.67 5.46
CA ARG A 22 3.42 -12.77 4.84
C ARG A 22 3.90 -12.42 3.44
N TYR A 23 3.05 -11.79 2.65
CA TYR A 23 3.40 -11.35 1.30
C TYR A 23 4.57 -10.36 1.33
N LEU A 24 4.48 -9.33 2.15
CA LEU A 24 5.49 -8.27 2.23
C LEU A 24 6.81 -8.78 2.79
N HIS A 25 6.75 -9.68 3.75
CA HIS A 25 7.92 -10.34 4.30
C HIS A 25 8.72 -11.03 3.18
N SER A 26 8.04 -11.78 2.33
CA SER A 26 8.67 -12.45 1.19
C SER A 26 9.07 -11.48 0.07
N ARG A 27 8.17 -10.53 -0.24
CA ARG A 27 8.33 -9.61 -1.38
C ARG A 27 9.56 -8.72 -1.22
N PHE A 28 9.79 -8.22 -0.02
CA PHE A 28 10.90 -7.31 0.25
C PHE A 28 12.05 -7.94 1.05
N GLY A 29 11.89 -9.16 1.51
CA GLY A 29 12.92 -9.82 2.29
C GLY A 29 13.21 -9.14 3.62
N VAL A 30 12.20 -8.48 4.21
CA VAL A 30 12.33 -7.76 5.47
C VAL A 30 11.92 -8.64 6.65
N GLU A 31 12.48 -8.35 7.83
CA GLU A 31 12.12 -9.04 9.06
C GLU A 31 10.79 -8.55 9.62
N TYR A 32 10.53 -7.25 9.51
CA TYR A 32 9.39 -6.60 10.18
C TYR A 32 8.59 -5.76 9.20
N VAL A 33 7.28 -5.73 9.43
CA VAL A 33 6.34 -4.92 8.65
C VAL A 33 5.64 -3.95 9.61
N ASP A 34 5.94 -2.67 9.47
CA ASP A 34 5.21 -1.62 10.20
C ASP A 34 3.82 -1.48 9.56
N THR A 35 2.79 -1.68 10.34
CA THR A 35 1.41 -1.73 9.83
C THR A 35 0.63 -0.52 10.29
N ILE A 36 0.17 0.26 9.32
CA ILE A 36 -0.74 1.39 9.50
C ILE A 36 -2.11 0.90 9.07
N THR A 37 -3.10 0.96 9.96
CA THR A 37 -4.45 0.47 9.64
C THR A 37 -5.48 1.58 9.70
N GLU A 38 -6.37 1.59 8.70
CA GLU A 38 -7.53 2.47 8.61
C GLU A 38 -8.67 1.69 7.95
N PRO A 39 -9.94 2.09 8.13
CA PRO A 39 -11.04 1.47 7.40
C PRO A 39 -11.04 1.93 5.93
N GLY A 40 -10.63 1.04 5.02
CA GLY A 40 -10.59 1.33 3.59
C GLY A 40 -9.58 2.41 3.19
N PRO A 41 -8.28 2.21 3.47
CA PRO A 41 -7.27 3.27 3.27
C PRO A 41 -7.08 3.68 1.80
N ASP A 42 -7.32 2.80 0.85
CA ASP A 42 -7.26 3.14 -0.58
C ASP A 42 -8.29 4.22 -0.93
N GLY A 43 -9.49 4.13 -0.38
CA GLY A 43 -10.51 5.16 -0.52
C GLY A 43 -10.14 6.46 0.18
N ILE A 44 -9.59 6.39 1.38
CA ILE A 44 -9.18 7.57 2.16
C ILE A 44 -8.13 8.37 1.40
N LEU A 45 -7.08 7.71 0.91
CA LEU A 45 -5.99 8.39 0.20
C LEU A 45 -6.41 8.89 -1.18
N THR A 46 -7.40 8.27 -1.79
CA THR A 46 -7.92 8.70 -3.10
C THR A 46 -8.85 9.91 -2.97
N ARG A 47 -9.80 9.86 -2.03
CA ARG A 47 -10.80 10.93 -1.86
C ARG A 47 -10.23 12.19 -1.24
N GLN A 48 -9.27 12.05 -0.32
CA GLN A 48 -8.65 13.20 0.35
C GLN A 48 -9.66 14.09 1.09
N ASP A 49 -10.78 13.53 1.50
CA ASP A 49 -11.85 14.28 2.16
C ASP A 49 -11.72 14.36 3.68
N ASP A 50 -10.72 13.67 4.24
CA ASP A 50 -10.38 13.73 5.66
C ASP A 50 -8.89 14.06 5.82
N PRO A 51 -8.53 15.34 5.77
CA PRO A 51 -7.11 15.73 5.80
C PRO A 51 -6.39 15.36 7.09
N VAL A 52 -7.10 15.25 8.21
CA VAL A 52 -6.50 14.85 9.49
C VAL A 52 -6.04 13.40 9.43
N VAL A 53 -6.86 12.51 8.89
CA VAL A 53 -6.51 11.09 8.73
C VAL A 53 -5.40 10.91 7.70
N VAL A 54 -5.48 11.62 6.57
CA VAL A 54 -4.44 11.56 5.53
C VAL A 54 -3.09 12.00 6.10
N GLU A 55 -3.06 13.10 6.84
CA GLU A 55 -1.84 13.59 7.48
C GLU A 55 -1.30 12.59 8.50
N SER A 56 -2.18 11.97 9.29
CA SER A 56 -1.80 10.95 10.26
C SER A 56 -1.16 9.73 9.58
N ILE A 57 -1.73 9.27 8.47
CA ILE A 57 -1.16 8.17 7.69
C ILE A 57 0.25 8.55 7.20
N CYS A 58 0.41 9.72 6.59
CA CYS A 58 1.69 10.18 6.08
C CYS A 58 2.72 10.32 7.19
N ARG A 59 2.32 10.82 8.35
CA ARG A 59 3.22 10.93 9.51
C ARG A 59 3.71 9.57 9.98
N ARG A 60 2.84 8.57 10.00
CA ARG A 60 3.23 7.22 10.42
C ARG A 60 4.12 6.52 9.38
N VAL A 61 3.89 6.77 8.09
CA VAL A 61 4.83 6.33 7.03
C VAL A 61 6.19 6.95 7.25
N ALA A 62 6.24 8.26 7.51
CA ALA A 62 7.49 8.97 7.75
C ALA A 62 8.24 8.42 8.98
N ILE A 63 7.52 8.06 10.03
CA ILE A 63 8.13 7.45 11.22
C ILE A 63 8.79 6.10 10.84
N SER A 64 8.10 5.26 10.08
CA SER A 64 8.64 3.98 9.61
C SER A 64 9.90 4.19 8.77
N ARG A 65 9.86 5.14 7.84
CA ARG A 65 10.99 5.51 7.00
C ARG A 65 12.17 6.02 7.83
N ASP A 66 11.93 7.00 8.70
CA ASP A 66 13.00 7.75 9.37
C ASP A 66 13.56 7.00 10.58
N LYS A 67 12.73 6.27 11.31
CA LYS A 67 13.14 5.57 12.54
C LYS A 67 13.51 4.11 12.32
N HIS A 68 12.82 3.42 11.40
CA HIS A 68 13.06 2.02 11.11
C HIS A 68 13.78 1.80 9.78
N GLY A 69 14.04 2.85 9.02
CA GLY A 69 14.75 2.73 7.74
C GLY A 69 13.96 2.05 6.64
N SER A 70 12.63 2.08 6.72
CA SER A 70 11.78 1.49 5.68
C SER A 70 12.02 2.15 4.32
N ARG A 71 12.21 1.33 3.29
CA ARG A 71 12.46 1.80 1.92
C ARG A 71 11.29 1.53 0.98
N ALA A 72 10.26 0.87 1.47
CA ALA A 72 9.10 0.52 0.68
C ALA A 72 7.83 0.72 1.49
N VAL A 73 6.76 1.15 0.80
CA VAL A 73 5.42 1.29 1.37
C VAL A 73 4.41 0.63 0.43
N ALA A 74 3.52 -0.17 1.00
CA ALA A 74 2.43 -0.80 0.27
C ALA A 74 1.10 -0.17 0.65
N ILE A 75 0.20 -0.01 -0.32
CA ILE A 75 -1.20 0.39 -0.09
C ILE A 75 -2.11 -0.75 -0.50
N VAL A 76 -3.07 -1.08 0.35
CA VAL A 76 -3.90 -2.28 0.22
C VAL A 76 -5.37 -1.92 0.01
N GLY A 77 -6.00 -2.59 -0.94
CA GLY A 77 -7.45 -2.67 -1.09
C GLY A 77 -7.88 -4.14 -1.09
N HIS A 78 -9.10 -4.41 -0.68
CA HIS A 78 -9.57 -5.79 -0.60
C HIS A 78 -11.06 -5.92 -0.86
N ALA A 79 -11.48 -7.12 -1.25
CA ALA A 79 -12.89 -7.46 -1.44
C ALA A 79 -13.64 -7.37 -0.11
N HIS A 80 -14.91 -7.03 -0.17
CA HIS A 80 -15.79 -6.95 1.00
C HIS A 80 -15.33 -5.98 2.08
N CYS A 81 -14.80 -4.84 1.66
CA CYS A 81 -14.32 -3.80 2.58
C CYS A 81 -15.47 -2.99 3.14
N ALA A 82 -15.73 -3.12 4.44
CA ALA A 82 -16.83 -2.38 5.09
C ALA A 82 -16.58 -0.87 5.10
N GLY A 83 -15.33 -0.45 5.23
CA GLY A 83 -14.96 0.98 5.27
C GLY A 83 -14.91 1.63 3.89
N ASN A 84 -14.91 0.84 2.81
CA ASN A 84 -14.84 1.33 1.44
C ASN A 84 -15.57 0.35 0.52
N PRO A 85 -16.92 0.34 0.56
CA PRO A 85 -17.72 -0.68 -0.13
C PRO A 85 -17.91 -0.36 -1.62
N VAL A 86 -16.83 -0.35 -2.36
CA VAL A 86 -16.83 -0.08 -3.81
C VAL A 86 -16.52 -1.38 -4.56
N SER A 87 -16.72 -1.37 -5.89
CA SER A 87 -16.44 -2.52 -6.73
C SER A 87 -14.94 -2.83 -6.79
N PRO A 88 -14.55 -4.07 -7.16
CA PRO A 88 -13.14 -4.39 -7.38
C PRO A 88 -12.45 -3.44 -8.36
N GLU A 89 -13.14 -3.06 -9.45
CA GLU A 89 -12.60 -2.12 -10.43
C GLU A 89 -12.33 -0.75 -9.83
N GLN A 90 -13.25 -0.25 -9.00
CA GLN A 90 -13.07 1.02 -8.30
C GLN A 90 -11.93 0.93 -7.28
N HIS A 91 -11.79 -0.19 -6.57
CA HIS A 91 -10.65 -0.42 -5.70
C HIS A 91 -9.33 -0.35 -6.47
N TYR A 92 -9.26 -0.96 -7.65
CA TYR A 92 -8.07 -0.91 -8.50
C TYR A 92 -7.69 0.52 -8.84
N GLN A 93 -8.68 1.33 -9.25
CA GLN A 93 -8.45 2.74 -9.56
C GLN A 93 -7.98 3.51 -8.33
N GLN A 94 -8.58 3.25 -7.19
CA GLN A 94 -8.20 3.90 -5.94
C GLN A 94 -6.80 3.49 -5.50
N ILE A 95 -6.43 2.22 -5.62
CA ILE A 95 -5.08 1.76 -5.31
C ILE A 95 -4.06 2.50 -6.18
N LEU A 96 -4.30 2.61 -7.48
CA LEU A 96 -3.40 3.32 -8.39
C LEU A 96 -3.26 4.80 -8.02
N ARG A 97 -4.36 5.48 -7.69
CA ARG A 97 -4.34 6.88 -7.27
C ARG A 97 -3.62 7.07 -5.95
N ALA A 98 -3.87 6.18 -4.99
CA ALA A 98 -3.20 6.20 -3.70
C ALA A 98 -1.69 5.99 -3.86
N MET A 99 -1.28 5.07 -4.74
CA MET A 99 0.13 4.85 -5.07
C MET A 99 0.77 6.13 -5.61
N LYS A 100 0.10 6.80 -6.53
CA LYS A 100 0.60 8.05 -7.11
C LYS A 100 0.78 9.13 -6.04
N PHE A 101 -0.20 9.25 -5.15
CA PHE A 101 -0.11 10.18 -4.02
C PHE A 101 1.11 9.86 -3.15
N LEU A 102 1.31 8.58 -2.81
CA LEU A 102 2.43 8.15 -1.97
C LEU A 102 3.77 8.34 -2.67
N GLN A 103 3.85 8.10 -3.98
CA GLN A 103 5.07 8.33 -4.77
C GLN A 103 5.47 9.80 -4.77
N GLN A 104 4.50 10.70 -4.84
CA GLN A 104 4.75 12.14 -4.79
C GLN A 104 5.16 12.60 -3.38
N LYS A 105 4.54 12.01 -2.36
CA LYS A 105 4.81 12.38 -0.96
C LYS A 105 6.13 11.78 -0.45
N PHE A 106 6.47 10.58 -0.92
CA PHE A 106 7.64 9.82 -0.48
C PHE A 106 8.46 9.35 -1.69
N PRO A 107 9.07 10.29 -2.44
CA PRO A 107 9.76 9.95 -3.70
C PRO A 107 10.95 9.01 -3.53
N GLU A 108 11.51 8.92 -2.34
CA GLU A 108 12.64 8.04 -2.02
C GLU A 108 12.22 6.60 -1.68
N MET A 109 10.91 6.35 -1.52
CA MET A 109 10.41 5.01 -1.18
C MET A 109 9.86 4.31 -2.42
N ALA A 110 10.06 3.00 -2.50
CA ALA A 110 9.36 2.17 -3.47
C ALA A 110 7.89 2.03 -3.03
N VAL A 111 6.96 2.24 -3.94
CA VAL A 111 5.52 2.16 -3.65
C VAL A 111 4.91 1.03 -4.45
N ILE A 112 4.22 0.13 -3.76
CA ILE A 112 3.45 -0.94 -4.41
C ILE A 112 1.99 -0.90 -3.97
N GLY A 113 1.12 -1.42 -4.83
CA GLY A 113 -0.29 -1.59 -4.51
C GLY A 113 -0.63 -3.07 -4.42
N LEU A 114 -1.48 -3.42 -3.48
CA LEU A 114 -1.92 -4.80 -3.27
C LEU A 114 -3.44 -4.88 -3.30
N TRP A 115 -3.94 -5.87 -4.00
CA TRP A 115 -5.35 -6.23 -4.01
C TRP A 115 -5.52 -7.63 -3.43
N LEU A 116 -6.41 -7.77 -2.45
CA LEU A 116 -6.82 -9.07 -1.93
C LEU A 116 -8.22 -9.40 -2.44
N ASP A 117 -8.35 -10.51 -3.13
CA ASP A 117 -9.63 -10.97 -3.65
C ASP A 117 -10.49 -11.61 -2.54
N ASP A 118 -11.66 -12.13 -2.91
CA ASP A 118 -12.60 -12.75 -1.97
C ASP A 118 -12.13 -14.10 -1.41
N HIS A 119 -11.02 -14.62 -1.91
CA HIS A 119 -10.34 -15.80 -1.36
C HIS A 119 -9.05 -15.42 -0.62
N TRP A 120 -8.81 -14.13 -0.42
CA TRP A 120 -7.65 -13.56 0.27
C TRP A 120 -6.32 -13.83 -0.45
N ASN A 121 -6.40 -14.10 -1.75
CA ASN A 121 -5.21 -14.15 -2.60
C ASN A 121 -4.77 -12.73 -2.93
N ILE A 122 -3.46 -12.51 -2.97
CA ILE A 122 -2.88 -11.19 -3.19
C ILE A 122 -2.42 -11.05 -4.63
N LYS A 123 -2.80 -9.92 -5.24
CA LYS A 123 -2.30 -9.49 -6.54
C LYS A 123 -1.62 -8.14 -6.36
N GLU A 124 -0.38 -8.02 -6.81
CA GLU A 124 0.33 -6.74 -6.84
C GLU A 124 -0.14 -5.94 -8.07
N ILE A 125 -0.53 -4.69 -7.84
CA ILE A 125 -1.11 -3.81 -8.86
C ILE A 125 -0.20 -2.60 -9.05
N GLY A 126 0.17 -2.32 -10.31
CA GLY A 126 0.86 -1.10 -10.65
C GLY A 126 2.16 -0.89 -9.90
N SER A 127 2.95 -1.94 -9.70
CA SER A 127 4.25 -1.80 -9.07
C SER A 127 5.17 -0.90 -9.91
N GLU A 128 6.15 -0.27 -9.26
CA GLU A 128 7.15 0.54 -9.94
C GLU A 128 7.81 -0.24 -11.08
N LYS A 129 8.12 -1.52 -10.84
CA LYS A 129 8.69 -2.42 -11.84
C LYS A 129 7.74 -2.63 -13.03
N GLU A 130 6.45 -2.79 -12.78
CA GLU A 130 5.43 -2.92 -13.81
C GLU A 130 5.29 -1.62 -14.60
N GLY A 131 5.33 -0.47 -13.93
CA GLY A 131 5.31 0.85 -14.56
C GLY A 131 6.49 1.05 -15.50
N GLU A 132 7.69 0.70 -15.08
CA GLU A 132 8.89 0.75 -15.91
C GLU A 132 8.78 -0.14 -17.15
N ALA A 133 8.22 -1.34 -17.00
CA ALA A 133 8.00 -2.25 -18.12
C ALA A 133 7.00 -1.65 -19.13
N ARG A 134 5.92 -1.03 -18.67
CA ARG A 134 4.95 -0.36 -19.52
C ARG A 134 5.55 0.83 -20.25
N GLU A 135 6.33 1.63 -19.56
CA GLU A 135 7.02 2.79 -20.16
C GLU A 135 7.96 2.33 -21.27
N ARG A 136 8.70 1.25 -21.05
CA ARG A 136 9.59 0.68 -22.09
C ARG A 136 8.81 0.20 -23.30
N LEU A 137 7.67 -0.45 -23.09
CA LEU A 137 6.80 -0.89 -24.19
C LEU A 137 6.24 0.29 -24.98
N ASN A 138 5.84 1.36 -24.28
CA ASN A 138 5.29 2.55 -24.93
C ASN A 138 6.36 3.35 -25.68
N ALA A 139 7.63 3.24 -25.28
CA ALA A 139 8.74 3.91 -25.93
C ALA A 139 9.19 3.21 -27.22
N MET A 140 8.78 1.98 -27.42
CA MET A 140 9.08 1.23 -28.64
C MET A 140 8.10 1.56 -29.75
#